data_6d67b81d3ba220d35ad44a5abe27f76c
#
_entry.id   6d67b81d3ba220d35ad44a5abe27f76c
#
_cell.length_a   1.000
_cell.length_b   1.000
_cell.length_c   1.000
_cell.angle_alpha   90.00
_cell.angle_beta   90.00
_cell.angle_gamma   90.00
#
_symmetry.space_group_name_H-M   'P 1'
#
loop_
_entity.id
_entity.type
_entity.pdbx_description
1 polymer ?
#
loop_
_entity_poly.entity_id
_entity_poly.type
_entity_poly.pdbx_seq_one_letter_code
_entity_poly.pdbx_strand_id
1 'polypeptide(L)'
;IASGGRQDGAAIEATESGILREWLVALGVPADRIVLESGSRNTREQARLVAPLLKARQWEHFVLVTPAVQNPRAITVFALQGVDPIPAAAPFWPEDARGRSPGWIPTGGALRASERATYDYLAWGYYWLRGWLG
;
A
#
# COMPACT_ATOMS: atom_id res chain seq x y z
N ILE A 1 3.62 2.58 11.35
CA ILE A 1 2.23 2.10 11.22
C ILE A 1 2.22 1.02 10.16
N ALA A 2 1.71 -0.17 10.47
CA ALA A 2 1.40 -1.21 9.50
C ALA A 2 -0.11 -1.10 9.18
N SER A 3 -0.43 -0.80 7.93
CA SER A 3 -1.81 -0.58 7.50
C SER A 3 -2.17 -1.57 6.38
N GLY A 4 -3.35 -2.15 6.49
CA GLY A 4 -3.89 -3.07 5.52
C GLY A 4 -4.97 -3.93 6.17
N GLY A 5 -6.15 -3.88 5.59
CA GLY A 5 -7.35 -4.42 6.20
C GLY A 5 -7.63 -5.88 5.91
N ARG A 6 -8.83 -6.25 6.24
CA ARG A 6 -9.36 -7.61 6.17
C ARG A 6 -9.92 -7.91 4.78
N GLN A 7 -9.64 -9.09 4.29
CA GLN A 7 -10.60 -9.77 3.44
C GLN A 7 -11.68 -10.36 4.35
N ASP A 8 -12.94 -10.29 3.92
CA ASP A 8 -14.13 -10.56 4.75
C ASP A 8 -14.00 -11.77 5.70
N GLY A 9 -14.17 -11.51 7.01
CA GLY A 9 -14.28 -12.53 8.05
C GLY A 9 -12.97 -13.05 8.67
N ALA A 10 -11.81 -12.61 8.19
CA ALA A 10 -10.53 -13.11 8.72
C ALA A 10 -10.22 -12.59 10.14
N ALA A 11 -9.47 -13.37 10.93
CA ALA A 11 -8.89 -12.92 12.19
C ALA A 11 -7.88 -11.78 11.98
N ILE A 12 -7.57 -11.01 13.01
CA ILE A 12 -6.64 -9.87 12.91
C ILE A 12 -5.25 -10.31 12.43
N GLU A 13 -4.81 -11.50 12.84
CA GLU A 13 -3.54 -12.09 12.42
C GLU A 13 -3.47 -12.41 10.92
N ALA A 14 -4.63 -12.63 10.29
CA ALA A 14 -4.74 -12.88 8.85
C ALA A 14 -4.98 -11.59 8.04
N THR A 15 -4.90 -10.40 8.67
CA THR A 15 -4.95 -9.12 7.96
C THR A 15 -3.58 -8.81 7.35
N GLU A 16 -3.58 -7.98 6.31
CA GLU A 16 -2.33 -7.51 5.70
C GLU A 16 -1.43 -6.81 6.74
N SER A 17 -2.02 -5.97 7.60
CA SER A 17 -1.31 -5.31 8.69
C SER A 17 -0.78 -6.27 9.75
N GLY A 18 -1.50 -7.36 10.05
CA GLY A 18 -1.05 -8.41 10.97
C GLY A 18 0.18 -9.13 10.44
N ILE A 19 0.15 -9.55 9.18
CA ILE A 19 1.28 -10.19 8.50
C ILE A 19 2.49 -9.23 8.45
N LEU A 20 2.27 -7.97 8.11
CA LEU A 20 3.34 -6.94 8.12
C LEU A 20 3.96 -6.79 9.51
N ARG A 21 3.14 -6.83 10.58
CA ARG A 21 3.64 -6.78 11.95
C ARG A 21 4.57 -7.95 12.26
N GLU A 22 4.18 -9.17 11.90
CA GLU A 22 5.02 -10.36 12.11
C GLU A 22 6.38 -10.21 11.42
N TRP A 23 6.38 -9.78 10.16
CA TRP A 23 7.62 -9.52 9.43
C TRP A 23 8.47 -8.43 10.07
N LEU A 24 7.87 -7.32 10.49
CA LEU A 24 8.60 -6.23 11.15
C LEU A 24 9.23 -6.69 12.46
N VAL A 25 8.51 -7.48 13.26
CA VAL A 25 9.05 -8.06 14.51
C VAL A 25 10.20 -9.02 14.20
N ALA A 26 10.06 -9.88 13.19
CA ALA A 26 11.13 -10.78 12.76
C ALA A 26 12.38 -10.03 12.28
N LEU A 27 12.22 -8.83 11.73
CA LEU A 27 13.31 -7.92 11.35
C LEU A 27 13.86 -7.08 12.51
N GLY A 28 13.39 -7.31 13.74
CA GLY A 28 13.91 -6.67 14.95
C GLY A 28 13.20 -5.37 15.35
N VAL A 29 12.06 -5.03 14.74
CA VAL A 29 11.28 -3.87 15.19
C VAL A 29 10.53 -4.25 16.48
N PRO A 30 10.67 -3.49 17.58
CA PRO A 30 9.93 -3.76 18.81
C PRO A 30 8.43 -3.72 18.59
N ALA A 31 7.70 -4.72 19.09
CA ALA A 31 6.27 -4.89 18.86
C ALA A 31 5.42 -3.73 19.39
N ASP A 32 5.86 -3.09 20.46
CA ASP A 32 5.24 -1.91 21.09
C ASP A 32 5.37 -0.63 20.22
N ARG A 33 6.32 -0.61 19.29
CA ARG A 33 6.50 0.48 18.32
C ARG A 33 5.69 0.32 17.06
N ILE A 34 5.00 -0.81 16.88
CA ILE A 34 4.19 -1.09 15.69
C ILE A 34 2.72 -0.77 15.99
N VAL A 35 2.20 0.24 15.31
CA VAL A 35 0.76 0.55 15.34
C VAL A 35 0.08 -0.14 14.17
N LEU A 36 -0.98 -0.89 14.44
CA LEU A 36 -1.76 -1.58 13.41
C LEU A 36 -2.97 -0.75 13.00
N GLU A 37 -3.22 -0.71 11.70
CA GLU A 37 -4.48 -0.29 11.12
C GLU A 37 -5.01 -1.45 10.27
N SER A 38 -6.09 -2.09 10.71
CA SER A 38 -6.64 -3.33 10.13
C SER A 38 -8.07 -3.17 9.60
N GLY A 39 -8.61 -1.96 9.60
CA GLY A 39 -10.00 -1.68 9.23
C GLY A 39 -10.21 -1.32 7.76
N SER A 40 -9.14 -0.93 7.07
CA SER A 40 -9.22 -0.42 5.70
C SER A 40 -9.40 -1.55 4.68
N ARG A 41 -10.20 -1.29 3.64
CA ARG A 41 -10.43 -2.21 2.51
C ARG A 41 -9.78 -1.72 1.22
N ASN A 42 -9.31 -0.49 1.19
CA ASN A 42 -8.70 0.14 0.03
C ASN A 42 -7.80 1.30 0.46
N THR A 43 -7.00 1.82 -0.47
CA THR A 43 -6.02 2.87 -0.21
C THR A 43 -6.66 4.17 0.33
N ARG A 44 -7.88 4.51 -0.09
CA ARG A 44 -8.58 5.69 0.42
C ARG A 44 -8.96 5.52 1.90
N GLU A 45 -9.44 4.34 2.27
CA GLU A 45 -9.77 4.04 3.67
C GLU A 45 -8.51 3.98 4.52
N GLN A 46 -7.40 3.44 4.01
CA GLN A 46 -6.09 3.52 4.66
C GLN A 46 -5.74 4.96 5.00
N ALA A 47 -5.80 5.87 4.03
CA ALA A 47 -5.52 7.28 4.27
C ALA A 47 -6.46 7.88 5.33
N ARG A 48 -7.78 7.60 5.25
CA ARG A 48 -8.76 8.09 6.22
C ARG A 48 -8.53 7.59 7.65
N LEU A 49 -8.08 6.36 7.81
CA LEU A 49 -7.86 5.75 9.13
C LEU A 49 -6.47 6.06 9.69
N VAL A 50 -5.46 6.18 8.83
CA VAL A 50 -4.08 6.47 9.25
C VAL A 50 -3.86 7.96 9.52
N ALA A 51 -4.43 8.86 8.73
CA ALA A 51 -4.21 10.30 8.90
C ALA A 51 -4.57 10.83 10.31
N PRO A 52 -5.68 10.43 10.95
CA PRO A 52 -5.95 10.81 12.33
C PRO A 52 -4.90 10.31 13.32
N LEU A 53 -4.33 9.11 13.09
CA LEU A 53 -3.28 8.56 13.94
C LEU A 53 -1.96 9.36 13.84
N LEU A 54 -1.63 9.86 12.65
CA LEU A 54 -0.48 10.73 12.41
C LEU A 54 -0.70 12.09 13.09
N LYS A 55 -1.87 12.70 12.89
CA LYS A 55 -2.23 14.00 13.47
C LYS A 55 -2.26 13.96 15.00
N ALA A 56 -2.81 12.92 15.60
CA ALA A 56 -2.85 12.76 17.05
C ALA A 56 -1.44 12.66 17.68
N ARG A 57 -0.45 12.23 16.91
CA ARG A 57 0.96 12.17 17.31
C ARG A 57 1.78 13.41 16.91
N GLN A 58 1.14 14.39 16.27
CA GLN A 58 1.79 15.59 15.73
C GLN A 58 2.95 15.27 14.77
N TRP A 59 2.82 14.20 14.01
CA TRP A 59 3.78 13.82 12.98
C TRP A 59 3.46 14.55 11.68
N GLU A 60 4.17 15.63 11.44
CA GLU A 60 3.99 16.45 10.23
C GLU A 60 4.50 15.73 8.97
N HIS A 61 5.55 14.95 9.12
CA HIS A 61 6.16 14.19 8.02
C HIS A 61 6.18 12.71 8.34
N PHE A 62 5.90 11.90 7.35
CA PHE A 62 6.00 10.44 7.45
C PHE A 62 6.41 9.84 6.10
N VAL A 63 7.11 8.71 6.16
CA VAL A 63 7.49 7.97 4.96
C VAL A 63 6.38 6.99 4.62
N LEU A 64 5.84 7.12 3.40
CA LEU A 64 4.82 6.22 2.86
C LEU A 64 5.48 5.17 1.97
N VAL A 65 5.58 3.95 2.50
CA VAL A 65 6.16 2.81 1.77
C VAL A 65 5.06 2.03 1.08
N THR A 66 5.04 2.07 -0.24
CA THR A 66 4.10 1.30 -1.08
C THR A 66 4.80 0.83 -2.36
N PRO A 67 4.25 -0.16 -3.08
CA PRO A 67 4.74 -0.49 -4.40
C PRO A 67 4.74 0.74 -5.33
N ALA A 68 5.78 0.88 -6.18
CA ALA A 68 5.97 2.06 -7.03
C ALA A 68 4.73 2.43 -7.85
N VAL A 69 4.02 1.44 -8.37
CA VAL A 69 2.81 1.62 -9.18
C VAL A 69 1.63 2.21 -8.38
N GLN A 70 1.60 2.01 -7.07
CA GLN A 70 0.54 2.50 -6.18
C GLN A 70 0.84 3.89 -5.60
N ASN A 71 2.10 4.33 -5.63
CA ASN A 71 2.55 5.59 -5.05
C ASN A 71 1.71 6.81 -5.49
N PRO A 72 1.45 7.06 -6.80
CA PRO A 72 0.71 8.24 -7.21
C PRO A 72 -0.68 8.31 -6.57
N ARG A 73 -1.41 7.19 -6.57
CA ARG A 73 -2.73 7.09 -5.95
C ARG A 73 -2.68 7.27 -4.44
N ALA A 74 -1.71 6.62 -3.78
CA ALA A 74 -1.55 6.69 -2.34
C ALA A 74 -1.20 8.11 -1.88
N ILE A 75 -0.23 8.78 -2.52
CA ILE A 75 0.15 10.15 -2.23
C ILE A 75 -1.08 11.07 -2.30
N THR A 76 -1.85 11.00 -3.40
CA THR A 76 -3.01 11.85 -3.61
C THR A 76 -4.06 11.67 -2.50
N VAL A 77 -4.41 10.43 -2.14
CA VAL A 77 -5.45 10.21 -1.12
C VAL A 77 -4.99 10.59 0.29
N PHE A 78 -3.69 10.50 0.60
CA PHE A 78 -3.14 11.00 1.87
C PHE A 78 -3.09 12.52 1.92
N ALA A 79 -2.68 13.18 0.82
CA ALA A 79 -2.69 14.65 0.72
C ALA A 79 -4.11 15.21 0.91
N LEU A 80 -5.15 14.56 0.38
CA LEU A 80 -6.55 14.93 0.60
C LEU A 80 -7.01 14.78 2.06
N GLN A 81 -6.30 14.01 2.88
CA GLN A 81 -6.53 13.97 4.33
C GLN A 81 -5.75 15.04 5.09
N GLY A 82 -5.05 15.94 4.39
CA GLY A 82 -4.25 17.01 5.00
C GLY A 82 -3.00 16.49 5.71
N VAL A 83 -2.37 15.46 5.17
CA VAL A 83 -1.07 14.94 5.60
C VAL A 83 -0.16 14.81 4.37
N ASP A 84 1.13 15.10 4.53
CA ASP A 84 2.09 15.16 3.43
C ASP A 84 3.05 13.95 3.48
N PRO A 85 2.82 12.92 2.65
CA PRO A 85 3.65 11.74 2.65
C PRO A 85 4.95 11.94 1.87
N ILE A 86 6.07 11.50 2.42
CA ILE A 86 7.33 11.31 1.69
C ILE A 86 7.29 9.93 1.04
N PRO A 87 7.21 9.82 -0.30
CA PRO A 87 7.07 8.53 -0.95
C PRO A 87 8.37 7.72 -0.90
N ALA A 88 8.25 6.45 -0.51
CA ALA A 88 9.31 5.46 -0.64
C ALA A 88 8.77 4.26 -1.42
N ALA A 89 9.26 4.10 -2.64
CA ALA A 89 8.84 3.01 -3.50
C ALA A 89 9.47 1.69 -3.05
N ALA A 90 8.65 0.75 -2.57
CA ALA A 90 9.11 -0.62 -2.42
C ALA A 90 9.31 -1.23 -3.82
N PRO A 91 10.45 -1.87 -4.09
CA PRO A 91 10.65 -2.57 -5.35
C PRO A 91 9.63 -3.71 -5.44
N PHE A 92 8.77 -3.61 -6.43
CA PHE A 92 7.80 -4.64 -6.73
C PHE A 92 8.11 -5.24 -8.10
N TRP A 93 9.07 -6.14 -8.10
CA TRP A 93 9.30 -7.04 -9.24
C TRP A 93 9.28 -8.45 -8.69
N PRO A 94 8.40 -9.34 -9.18
CA PRO A 94 8.60 -10.76 -8.99
C PRO A 94 10.01 -11.08 -9.48
N GLU A 95 10.78 -11.84 -8.72
CA GLU A 95 12.15 -12.23 -9.12
C GLU A 95 12.17 -12.85 -10.51
N ASP A 96 11.08 -13.50 -10.88
CA ASP A 96 10.83 -14.08 -12.21
C ASP A 96 10.70 -13.03 -13.32
N ALA A 97 10.36 -11.77 -13.05
CA ALA A 97 10.30 -10.71 -14.06
C ALA A 97 11.70 -10.22 -14.48
N ARG A 98 12.73 -10.52 -13.69
CA ARG A 98 14.15 -10.36 -14.06
C ARG A 98 14.69 -11.56 -14.84
N GLY A 99 13.81 -12.54 -15.14
CA GLY A 99 14.17 -13.75 -15.83
C GLY A 99 14.72 -13.50 -17.22
N ARG A 100 15.73 -14.26 -17.58
CA ARG A 100 16.49 -14.38 -18.83
C ARG A 100 15.65 -14.58 -20.10
N SER A 101 14.39 -14.21 -20.11
CA SER A 101 13.54 -14.33 -21.30
C SER A 101 13.81 -13.16 -22.24
N PRO A 102 14.04 -13.39 -23.54
CA PRO A 102 14.05 -12.31 -24.50
C PRO A 102 12.79 -11.49 -24.37
N GLY A 103 12.87 -10.15 -24.33
CA GLY A 103 11.77 -9.25 -24.01
C GLY A 103 10.52 -9.34 -24.92
N TRP A 104 10.59 -10.14 -25.99
CA TRP A 104 9.47 -10.39 -26.90
C TRP A 104 8.70 -11.69 -26.59
N ILE A 105 9.21 -12.54 -25.66
CA ILE A 105 8.49 -13.75 -25.25
C ILE A 105 7.62 -13.43 -24.03
N PRO A 106 6.30 -13.59 -24.11
CA PRO A 106 5.42 -13.43 -22.95
C PRO A 106 5.79 -14.40 -21.84
N THR A 107 5.95 -13.87 -20.62
CA THR A 107 6.21 -14.68 -19.42
C THR A 107 5.06 -14.52 -18.44
N GLY A 108 4.85 -15.51 -17.56
CA GLY A 108 3.86 -15.41 -16.49
C GLY A 108 4.12 -14.23 -15.54
N GLY A 109 5.40 -13.84 -15.35
CA GLY A 109 5.77 -12.64 -14.60
C GLY A 109 5.36 -11.35 -15.30
N ALA A 110 5.57 -11.25 -16.61
CA ALA A 110 5.15 -10.10 -17.41
C ALA A 110 3.61 -9.97 -17.43
N LEU A 111 2.89 -11.08 -17.53
CA LEU A 111 1.42 -11.09 -17.49
C LEU A 111 0.91 -10.57 -16.13
N ARG A 112 1.44 -11.05 -15.01
CA ARG A 112 1.09 -10.57 -13.68
C ARG A 112 1.43 -9.09 -13.48
N ALA A 113 2.56 -8.62 -14.01
CA ALA A 113 2.92 -7.21 -13.96
C ALA A 113 1.93 -6.34 -14.76
N SER A 114 1.50 -6.80 -15.94
CA SER A 114 0.50 -6.12 -16.77
C SER A 114 -0.87 -6.09 -16.09
N GLU A 115 -1.30 -7.20 -15.50
CA GLU A 115 -2.56 -7.29 -14.75
C GLU A 115 -2.59 -6.25 -13.60
N ARG A 116 -1.52 -6.16 -12.83
CA ARG A 116 -1.44 -5.19 -11.72
C ARG A 116 -1.40 -3.75 -12.21
N ALA A 117 -0.61 -3.45 -13.23
CA ALA A 117 -0.59 -2.12 -13.83
C ALA A 117 -1.98 -1.72 -14.32
N THR A 118 -2.67 -2.63 -15.02
CA THR A 118 -4.05 -2.42 -15.48
C THR A 118 -5.00 -2.18 -14.32
N TYR A 119 -4.90 -2.97 -13.25
CA TYR A 119 -5.71 -2.79 -12.06
C TYR A 119 -5.50 -1.40 -11.42
N ASP A 120 -4.26 -0.95 -11.29
CA ASP A 120 -3.95 0.36 -10.71
C ASP A 120 -4.46 1.52 -11.58
N TYR A 121 -4.34 1.42 -12.91
CA TYR A 121 -4.92 2.41 -13.84
C TYR A 121 -6.46 2.45 -13.75
N LEU A 122 -7.11 1.30 -13.69
CA LEU A 122 -8.57 1.23 -13.53
C LEU A 122 -9.01 1.74 -12.15
N ALA A 123 -8.28 1.42 -11.10
CA ALA A 123 -8.52 1.95 -9.77
C ALA A 123 -8.38 3.48 -9.73
N TRP A 124 -7.39 4.02 -10.44
CA TRP A 124 -7.20 5.46 -10.56
C TRP A 124 -8.36 6.13 -11.29
N GLY A 125 -8.77 5.58 -12.44
CA GLY A 125 -9.96 6.05 -13.18
C GLY A 125 -11.24 5.96 -12.35
N TYR A 126 -11.43 4.89 -11.59
CA TYR A 126 -12.55 4.73 -10.68
C TYR A 126 -12.55 5.81 -9.57
N TYR A 127 -11.39 6.09 -8.96
CA TYR A 127 -11.27 7.12 -7.94
C TYR A 127 -11.57 8.52 -8.50
N TRP A 128 -11.15 8.78 -9.73
CA TRP A 128 -11.46 10.01 -10.43
C TRP A 128 -12.97 10.15 -10.69
N LEU A 129 -13.63 9.13 -11.22
CA LEU A 129 -15.08 9.10 -11.46
C LEU A 129 -15.89 9.28 -10.18
N ARG A 130 -15.37 8.82 -9.04
CA ARG A 130 -16.01 8.98 -7.73
C ARG A 130 -15.72 10.33 -7.08
N GLY A 131 -14.95 11.20 -7.71
CA GLY A 131 -14.51 12.46 -7.11
C GLY A 131 -13.64 12.28 -5.87
N TRP A 132 -12.88 11.17 -5.80
CA TRP A 132 -12.04 10.85 -4.65
C TRP A 132 -10.61 11.35 -4.79
N LEU A 133 -10.26 11.92 -5.93
CA LEU A 133 -8.94 12.50 -6.23
C LEU A 133 -8.96 14.04 -6.28
N GLY A 134 -10.09 14.68 -6.01
CA GLY A 134 -10.27 16.13 -6.07
C GLY A 134 -10.79 16.59 -7.43
#